data_aa4ba05daf8c9856f195bdff7b1b6283
#
_entry.id   aa4ba05daf8c9856f195bdff7b1b6283
#
_cell.length_a   1.000
_cell.length_b   1.000
_cell.length_c   1.000
_cell.angle_alpha   90.00
_cell.angle_beta   90.00
_cell.angle_gamma   90.00
#
_symmetry.space_group_name_H-M   'P 1'
#
loop_
_entity.id
_entity.type
_entity.pdbx_description
1 polymer ?
#
loop_
_entity_poly.entity_id
_entity_poly.type
_entity_poly.pdbx_seq_one_letter_code
_entity_poly.pdbx_strand_id
1 'polypeptide(L)'
;MASGVRRVTDAIVASIVLVLLAPLCLAIAAAILLEGGGGVVFTQTRVGRGGRRFRILKFRTMRPAGGGRPGDVPLRQRRGDPRCTRVGRVLRRTHLDELPQLVNILAGDMTLIGPRPLIPEEDAIVSEAWAGRHDAVPGLTGEWQVRRSERTDVDELIRFDRGYLTARSLRRDLSVLARTVVCVARGAGR
;
A
#
# COMPACT_ATOMS: atom_id res chain seq x y z
N MET A 1 -17.49 14.77 2.89
CA MET A 1 -17.64 14.10 4.21
C MET A 1 -16.63 14.72 5.16
N ALA A 2 -17.05 15.10 6.37
CA ALA A 2 -16.14 15.61 7.40
C ALA A 2 -15.02 14.57 7.67
N SER A 3 -13.82 15.02 7.92
CA SER A 3 -12.63 14.14 8.09
C SER A 3 -12.83 13.08 9.19
N GLY A 4 -13.59 13.41 10.24
CA GLY A 4 -13.93 12.51 11.33
C GLY A 4 -14.82 11.34 10.93
N VAL A 5 -15.88 11.58 10.14
CA VAL A 5 -16.78 10.51 9.67
C VAL A 5 -16.04 9.48 8.84
N ARG A 6 -15.17 9.95 7.94
CA ARG A 6 -14.35 9.06 7.11
C ARG A 6 -13.41 8.22 7.96
N ARG A 7 -12.75 8.81 8.95
CA ARG A 7 -11.85 8.10 9.86
C ARG A 7 -12.56 6.95 10.58
N VAL A 8 -13.78 7.20 11.08
CA VAL A 8 -14.60 6.19 11.74
C VAL A 8 -15.01 5.09 10.75
N THR A 9 -15.47 5.45 9.56
CA THR A 9 -15.84 4.49 8.51
C THR A 9 -14.63 3.62 8.12
N ASP A 10 -13.47 4.22 7.89
CA ASP A 10 -12.24 3.49 7.55
C ASP A 10 -11.85 2.50 8.66
N ALA A 11 -11.93 2.92 9.92
CA ALA A 11 -11.61 2.05 11.05
C ALA A 11 -12.61 0.89 11.19
N ILE A 12 -13.91 1.14 11.03
CA ILE A 12 -14.93 0.09 11.07
C ILE A 12 -14.70 -0.94 9.96
N VAL A 13 -14.54 -0.46 8.72
CA VAL A 13 -14.31 -1.36 7.57
C VAL A 13 -13.01 -2.14 7.74
N ALA A 14 -11.92 -1.48 8.14
CA ALA A 14 -10.63 -2.15 8.39
C ALA A 14 -10.73 -3.21 9.48
N SER A 15 -11.47 -2.95 10.57
CA SER A 15 -11.71 -3.92 11.65
C SER A 15 -12.48 -5.14 11.15
N ILE A 16 -13.58 -4.91 10.43
CA ILE A 16 -14.41 -6.01 9.88
C ILE A 16 -13.56 -6.87 8.93
N VAL A 17 -12.85 -6.26 7.99
CA VAL A 17 -12.02 -6.98 7.02
C VAL A 17 -10.90 -7.74 7.73
N LEU A 18 -10.24 -7.15 8.74
CA LEU A 18 -9.18 -7.81 9.49
C LEU A 18 -9.69 -9.03 10.27
N VAL A 19 -10.85 -8.94 10.90
CA VAL A 19 -11.49 -10.06 11.62
C VAL A 19 -11.88 -11.17 10.65
N LEU A 20 -12.54 -10.82 9.54
CA LEU A 20 -12.98 -11.81 8.54
C LEU A 20 -11.80 -12.53 7.87
N LEU A 21 -10.70 -11.81 7.63
CA LEU A 21 -9.50 -12.36 6.99
C LEU A 21 -8.44 -12.85 8.00
N ALA A 22 -8.71 -12.82 9.30
CA ALA A 22 -7.77 -13.28 10.31
C ALA A 22 -7.31 -14.75 10.09
N PRO A 23 -8.19 -15.73 9.78
CA PRO A 23 -7.74 -17.10 9.48
C PRO A 23 -6.81 -17.15 8.26
N LEU A 24 -7.10 -16.38 7.21
CA LEU A 24 -6.24 -16.27 6.03
C LEU A 24 -4.89 -15.63 6.38
N CYS A 25 -4.89 -14.56 7.18
CA CYS A 25 -3.65 -13.91 7.63
C CYS A 25 -2.77 -14.87 8.45
N LEU A 26 -3.36 -15.70 9.30
CA LEU A 26 -2.66 -16.74 10.06
C LEU A 26 -2.07 -17.82 9.14
N ALA A 27 -2.84 -18.29 8.14
CA ALA A 27 -2.36 -19.25 7.16
C ALA A 27 -1.19 -18.68 6.32
N ILE A 28 -1.28 -17.41 5.90
CA ILE A 28 -0.20 -16.71 5.20
C ILE A 28 1.04 -16.60 6.12
N ALA A 29 0.86 -16.23 7.38
CA ALA A 29 1.95 -16.11 8.34
C ALA A 29 2.66 -17.46 8.52
N ALA A 30 1.92 -18.55 8.69
CA ALA A 30 2.46 -19.90 8.78
C ALA A 30 3.23 -20.29 7.51
N ALA A 31 2.67 -20.03 6.32
CA ALA A 31 3.34 -20.32 5.04
C ALA A 31 4.68 -19.56 4.89
N ILE A 32 4.71 -18.29 5.32
CA ILE A 32 5.94 -17.47 5.30
C ILE A 32 6.99 -18.05 6.27
N LEU A 33 6.58 -18.48 7.47
CA LEU A 33 7.49 -19.08 8.45
C LEU A 33 8.06 -20.41 7.97
N LEU A 34 7.22 -21.26 7.36
CA LEU A 34 7.64 -22.55 6.78
C LEU A 34 8.62 -22.39 5.62
N GLU A 35 8.47 -21.33 4.81
CA GLU A 35 9.41 -21.04 3.72
C GLU A 35 10.77 -20.51 4.23
N GLY A 36 10.84 -20.08 5.49
CA GLY A 36 12.05 -19.65 6.17
C GLY A 36 12.52 -18.22 5.80
N GLY A 37 13.69 -17.84 6.31
CA GLY A 37 14.38 -16.59 5.94
C GLY A 37 13.97 -15.35 6.75
N GLY A 38 13.41 -15.46 7.96
CA GLY A 38 13.19 -14.35 8.89
C GLY A 38 11.72 -14.14 9.31
N GLY A 39 11.36 -12.93 9.76
CA GLY A 39 10.04 -12.60 10.30
C GLY A 39 8.91 -12.62 9.26
N VAL A 40 7.67 -12.62 9.73
CA VAL A 40 6.45 -12.65 8.92
C VAL A 40 6.15 -11.30 8.28
N VAL A 41 6.41 -10.22 9.02
CA VAL A 41 6.06 -8.85 8.63
C VAL A 41 7.29 -8.11 8.15
N PHE A 42 7.17 -7.48 7.01
CA PHE A 42 8.10 -6.49 6.47
C PHE A 42 7.60 -5.09 6.82
N THR A 43 8.52 -4.22 7.22
CA THR A 43 8.22 -2.82 7.50
C THR A 43 9.14 -1.90 6.71
N GLN A 44 8.60 -0.76 6.25
CA GLN A 44 9.36 0.26 5.54
C GLN A 44 8.84 1.64 5.93
N THR A 45 9.75 2.61 6.04
CA THR A 45 9.37 4.01 6.29
C THR A 45 8.66 4.58 5.06
N ARG A 46 7.54 5.26 5.31
CA ARG A 46 6.74 5.97 4.31
C ARG A 46 6.42 7.37 4.82
N VAL A 47 6.08 8.25 3.88
CA VAL A 47 5.63 9.60 4.18
C VAL A 47 4.12 9.66 4.14
N GLY A 48 3.52 10.21 5.19
CA GLY A 48 2.09 10.36 5.39
C GLY A 48 1.66 11.82 5.43
N ARG A 49 0.48 12.05 6.01
CA ARG A 49 -0.10 13.39 6.14
C ARG A 49 0.84 14.32 6.90
N GLY A 50 0.95 15.56 6.41
CA GLY A 50 1.82 16.59 6.99
C GLY A 50 3.31 16.27 6.88
N GLY A 51 3.73 15.39 5.97
CA GLY A 51 5.12 14.97 5.83
C GLY A 51 5.60 14.02 6.94
N ARG A 52 4.73 13.58 7.87
CA ARG A 52 5.08 12.67 8.97
C ARG A 52 5.50 11.30 8.44
N ARG A 53 6.60 10.79 8.95
CA ARG A 53 7.05 9.43 8.64
C ARG A 53 6.30 8.42 9.48
N PHE A 54 5.87 7.31 8.85
CA PHE A 54 5.28 6.16 9.53
C PHE A 54 5.84 4.85 8.97
N ARG A 55 5.62 3.75 9.65
CA ARG A 55 6.05 2.42 9.20
C ARG A 55 4.88 1.68 8.57
N ILE A 56 4.94 1.51 7.24
CA ILE A 56 3.98 0.67 6.54
C ILE A 56 4.23 -0.80 6.88
N LEU A 57 3.16 -1.56 7.05
CA LEU A 57 3.20 -2.99 7.37
C LEU A 57 2.81 -3.81 6.14
N LYS A 58 3.60 -4.84 5.81
CA LYS A 58 3.30 -5.81 4.74
C LYS A 58 3.69 -7.21 5.18
N PHE A 59 3.08 -8.24 4.60
CA PHE A 59 3.66 -9.56 4.69
C PHE A 59 4.99 -9.59 3.92
N ARG A 60 5.96 -10.32 4.48
CA ARG A 60 7.26 -10.51 3.85
C ARG A 60 7.11 -11.37 2.59
N THR A 61 7.58 -10.85 1.47
CA THR A 61 7.54 -11.51 0.15
C THR A 61 8.92 -11.77 -0.42
N MET A 62 9.98 -11.31 0.25
CA MET A 62 11.36 -11.41 -0.24
C MET A 62 12.29 -11.89 0.87
N ARG A 63 13.34 -12.63 0.50
CA ARG A 63 14.44 -12.95 1.40
C ARG A 63 15.27 -11.70 1.67
N PRO A 64 15.85 -11.55 2.88
CA PRO A 64 16.81 -10.49 3.12
C PRO A 64 17.94 -10.56 2.07
N ALA A 65 18.37 -9.42 1.55
CA ALA A 65 19.58 -9.37 0.74
C ALA A 65 20.76 -9.78 1.64
N GLY A 66 21.55 -10.75 1.23
CA GLY A 66 22.73 -11.17 1.97
C GLY A 66 23.66 -9.96 2.15
N GLY A 67 23.86 -9.50 3.40
CA GLY A 67 24.75 -8.41 3.75
C GLY A 67 24.21 -6.99 3.65
N GLY A 68 22.96 -6.77 3.18
CA GLY A 68 22.33 -5.44 3.16
C GLY A 68 21.66 -5.08 4.49
N ARG A 69 21.67 -3.80 4.87
CA ARG A 69 20.91 -3.30 6.02
C ARG A 69 19.40 -3.46 5.78
N PRO A 70 18.58 -3.69 6.83
CA PRO A 70 17.14 -3.59 6.73
C PRO A 70 16.78 -2.19 6.20
N GLY A 71 16.28 -2.10 4.96
CA GLY A 71 16.00 -0.82 4.30
C GLY A 71 16.69 -0.66 2.94
N ASP A 72 17.77 -1.38 2.66
CA ASP A 72 18.44 -1.40 1.36
C ASP A 72 17.62 -2.18 0.31
N VAL A 73 16.39 -1.73 0.09
CA VAL A 73 15.55 -2.26 -0.99
C VAL A 73 15.70 -1.34 -2.18
N PRO A 74 16.12 -1.84 -3.37
CA PRO A 74 16.17 -1.01 -4.57
C PRO A 74 14.84 -0.32 -4.80
N LEU A 75 14.86 0.98 -5.12
CA LEU A 75 13.72 1.84 -5.39
C LEU A 75 12.72 1.26 -6.40
N ARG A 76 13.20 0.41 -7.32
CA ARG A 76 12.37 -0.33 -8.28
C ARG A 76 12.56 -1.83 -8.12
N GLN A 77 11.52 -2.50 -7.65
CA GLN A 77 11.45 -3.95 -7.71
C GLN A 77 11.11 -4.39 -9.15
N ARG A 78 12.01 -5.18 -9.75
CA ARG A 78 11.80 -5.74 -11.12
C ARG A 78 10.88 -6.97 -11.05
N ARG A 79 10.10 -7.18 -12.11
CA ARG A 79 9.43 -8.49 -12.33
C ARG A 79 10.49 -9.59 -12.36
N GLY A 80 10.27 -10.68 -11.63
CA GLY A 80 11.22 -11.81 -11.59
C GLY A 80 12.41 -11.62 -10.65
N ASP A 81 12.36 -10.70 -9.67
CA ASP A 81 13.41 -10.54 -8.67
C ASP A 81 13.71 -11.90 -7.99
N PRO A 82 14.95 -12.44 -8.05
CA PRO A 82 15.30 -13.75 -7.51
C PRO A 82 15.15 -13.85 -5.98
N ARG A 83 15.12 -12.72 -5.30
CA ARG A 83 14.89 -12.67 -3.85
C ARG A 83 13.44 -12.97 -3.47
N CYS A 84 12.51 -12.86 -4.44
CA CYS A 84 11.09 -13.10 -4.17
C CYS A 84 10.85 -14.57 -3.86
N THR A 85 10.28 -14.87 -2.69
CA THR A 85 9.99 -16.22 -2.26
C THR A 85 8.82 -16.82 -3.07
N ARG A 86 8.59 -18.15 -3.01
CA ARG A 86 7.47 -18.79 -3.71
C ARG A 86 6.13 -18.27 -3.18
N VAL A 87 5.97 -18.25 -1.85
CA VAL A 87 4.80 -17.65 -1.18
C VAL A 87 4.71 -16.17 -1.53
N GLY A 88 5.82 -15.44 -1.48
CA GLY A 88 5.87 -14.02 -1.82
C GLY A 88 5.37 -13.70 -3.22
N ARG A 89 5.66 -14.54 -4.22
CA ARG A 89 5.14 -14.36 -5.60
C ARG A 89 3.62 -14.44 -5.66
N VAL A 90 3.03 -15.39 -4.94
CA VAL A 90 1.56 -15.52 -4.87
C VAL A 90 0.96 -14.31 -4.17
N LEU A 91 1.51 -13.92 -3.00
CA LEU A 91 1.01 -12.77 -2.23
C LEU A 91 1.05 -11.48 -3.04
N ARG A 92 2.16 -11.22 -3.75
CA ARG A 92 2.31 -10.01 -4.58
C ARG A 92 1.37 -10.01 -5.77
N ARG A 93 1.17 -11.15 -6.42
CA ARG A 93 0.24 -11.29 -7.55
C ARG A 93 -1.21 -11.02 -7.13
N THR A 94 -1.57 -11.42 -5.91
CA THR A 94 -2.92 -11.29 -5.35
C THR A 94 -3.10 -10.06 -4.47
N HIS A 95 -2.05 -9.24 -4.27
CA HIS A 95 -2.01 -8.11 -3.33
C HIS A 95 -2.29 -8.48 -1.86
N LEU A 96 -2.28 -9.77 -1.52
CA LEU A 96 -2.48 -10.22 -0.13
C LEU A 96 -1.32 -9.82 0.80
N ASP A 97 -0.16 -9.51 0.24
CA ASP A 97 0.96 -8.94 1.00
C ASP A 97 0.63 -7.60 1.66
N GLU A 98 -0.38 -6.90 1.20
CA GLU A 98 -0.78 -5.59 1.71
C GLU A 98 -1.82 -5.64 2.84
N LEU A 99 -2.38 -6.82 3.18
CA LEU A 99 -3.37 -6.98 4.25
C LEU A 99 -2.93 -6.40 5.61
N PRO A 100 -1.66 -6.51 6.05
CA PRO A 100 -1.22 -5.91 7.30
C PRO A 100 -1.35 -4.38 7.36
N GLN A 101 -1.49 -3.68 6.22
CA GLN A 101 -1.74 -2.23 6.19
C GLN A 101 -3.11 -1.86 6.78
N LEU A 102 -4.03 -2.79 6.94
CA LEU A 102 -5.28 -2.56 7.70
C LEU A 102 -4.98 -2.10 9.12
N VAL A 103 -3.89 -2.59 9.73
CA VAL A 103 -3.42 -2.11 11.05
C VAL A 103 -2.96 -0.65 10.96
N ASN A 104 -2.31 -0.22 9.88
CA ASN A 104 -1.95 1.19 9.67
C ASN A 104 -3.21 2.07 9.54
N ILE A 105 -4.30 1.54 8.94
CA ILE A 105 -5.58 2.25 8.91
C ILE A 105 -6.14 2.40 10.30
N LEU A 106 -6.13 1.35 11.12
CA LEU A 106 -6.59 1.40 12.51
C LEU A 106 -5.74 2.36 13.36
N ALA A 107 -4.44 2.41 13.16
CA ALA A 107 -3.55 3.37 13.80
C ALA A 107 -3.78 4.84 13.37
N GLY A 108 -4.37 5.06 12.18
CA GLY A 108 -4.61 6.41 11.63
C GLY A 108 -3.53 6.93 10.72
N ASP A 109 -2.50 6.14 10.47
CA ASP A 109 -1.45 6.47 9.53
C ASP A 109 -1.93 6.42 8.08
N MET A 110 -2.96 5.59 7.82
CA MET A 110 -3.52 5.35 6.49
C MET A 110 -5.06 5.46 6.49
N THR A 111 -5.62 5.56 5.29
CA THR A 111 -7.06 5.48 4.96
C THR A 111 -7.29 4.35 3.95
N LEU A 112 -8.52 3.91 3.75
CA LEU A 112 -8.82 2.93 2.70
C LEU A 112 -8.48 3.47 1.32
N ILE A 113 -8.89 4.71 1.01
CA ILE A 113 -8.71 5.32 -0.31
C ILE A 113 -7.99 6.66 -0.18
N GLY A 114 -6.85 6.80 -0.83
CA GLY A 114 -6.03 8.01 -0.79
C GLY A 114 -4.82 7.94 -1.70
N PRO A 115 -3.96 8.97 -1.69
CA PRO A 115 -2.69 8.96 -2.38
C PRO A 115 -1.81 7.77 -1.94
N ARG A 116 -1.00 7.22 -2.85
CA ARG A 116 -0.07 6.15 -2.50
C ARG A 116 0.96 6.63 -1.47
N PRO A 117 1.21 5.90 -0.35
CA PRO A 117 2.31 6.25 0.55
C PRO A 117 3.66 6.04 -0.15
N LEU A 118 4.43 7.12 -0.32
CA LEU A 118 5.74 7.09 -0.98
C LEU A 118 6.85 6.85 0.04
N ILE A 119 7.97 6.29 -0.40
CA ILE A 119 9.21 6.29 0.37
C ILE A 119 9.78 7.72 0.43
N PRO A 120 10.60 8.08 1.44
CA PRO A 120 11.10 9.44 1.58
C PRO A 120 11.79 9.99 0.33
N GLU A 121 12.51 9.14 -0.40
CA GLU A 121 13.26 9.52 -1.59
C GLU A 121 12.31 9.83 -2.78
N GLU A 122 11.27 9.03 -2.98
CA GLU A 122 10.23 9.31 -3.99
C GLU A 122 9.39 10.53 -3.59
N ASP A 123 9.08 10.64 -2.30
CA ASP A 123 8.29 11.74 -1.78
C ASP A 123 8.98 13.09 -1.92
N ALA A 124 10.30 13.15 -1.75
CA ALA A 124 11.08 14.37 -1.96
C ALA A 124 10.88 14.92 -3.40
N ILE A 125 10.97 14.05 -4.41
CA ILE A 125 10.79 14.42 -5.82
C ILE A 125 9.34 14.88 -6.08
N VAL A 126 8.37 14.12 -5.59
CA VAL A 126 6.95 14.42 -5.83
C VAL A 126 6.50 15.67 -5.09
N SER A 127 6.97 15.89 -3.84
CA SER A 127 6.57 17.05 -3.04
C SER A 127 7.22 18.36 -3.52
N GLU A 128 8.38 18.31 -4.16
CA GLU A 128 8.96 19.46 -4.85
C GLU A 128 8.04 19.96 -5.99
N ALA A 129 7.46 19.02 -6.75
CA ALA A 129 6.51 19.34 -7.82
C ALA A 129 5.11 19.69 -7.30
N TRP A 130 4.67 19.05 -6.20
CA TRP A 130 3.35 19.25 -5.61
C TRP A 130 3.26 18.85 -4.14
N ALA A 131 3.51 19.80 -3.22
CA ALA A 131 3.44 19.59 -1.77
C ALA A 131 2.00 19.31 -1.26
N GLY A 132 0.97 19.72 -2.00
CA GLY A 132 -0.45 19.55 -1.60
C GLY A 132 -0.91 18.12 -1.37
N ARG A 133 -0.13 17.11 -1.79
CA ARG A 133 -0.44 15.72 -1.46
C ARG A 133 -0.33 15.40 0.04
N HIS A 134 0.48 16.16 0.78
CA HIS A 134 0.65 16.00 2.23
C HIS A 134 -0.58 16.45 3.04
N ASP A 135 -1.55 17.14 2.42
CA ASP A 135 -2.81 17.49 3.08
C ASP A 135 -3.70 16.26 3.31
N ALA A 136 -3.45 15.19 2.59
CA ALA A 136 -4.22 13.96 2.66
C ALA A 136 -3.51 12.84 3.43
N VAL A 137 -4.33 11.99 4.07
CA VAL A 137 -3.87 10.72 4.63
C VAL A 137 -3.64 9.73 3.46
N PRO A 138 -2.50 9.04 3.38
CA PRO A 138 -2.23 8.08 2.32
C PRO A 138 -3.19 6.87 2.38
N GLY A 139 -3.52 6.32 1.20
CA GLY A 139 -4.48 5.23 1.06
C GLY A 139 -3.84 3.85 0.90
N LEU A 140 -4.58 2.82 1.32
CA LEU A 140 -4.32 1.42 0.96
C LEU A 140 -4.49 1.24 -0.55
N THR A 141 -5.55 1.83 -1.12
CA THR A 141 -5.75 1.95 -2.56
C THR A 141 -6.00 3.41 -2.95
N GLY A 142 -5.96 3.73 -4.24
CA GLY A 142 -6.17 5.08 -4.75
C GLY A 142 -6.25 5.12 -6.26
N GLU A 143 -6.59 6.30 -6.78
CA GLU A 143 -6.81 6.53 -8.21
C GLU A 143 -5.58 6.12 -9.04
N TRP A 144 -4.37 6.47 -8.58
CA TRP A 144 -3.14 6.08 -9.25
C TRP A 144 -2.92 4.57 -9.26
N GLN A 145 -3.15 3.87 -8.12
CA GLN A 145 -2.93 2.43 -8.02
C GLN A 145 -3.80 1.63 -9.00
N VAL A 146 -5.05 2.07 -9.23
CA VAL A 146 -6.01 1.38 -10.10
C VAL A 146 -5.92 1.78 -11.57
N ARG A 147 -5.23 2.87 -11.88
CA ARG A 147 -5.09 3.40 -13.26
C ARG A 147 -3.68 3.31 -13.82
N ARG A 148 -2.67 3.02 -12.99
CA ARG A 148 -1.27 3.03 -13.40
C ARG A 148 -1.01 2.11 -14.59
N SER A 149 -0.21 2.59 -15.53
CA SER A 149 0.43 1.79 -16.59
C SER A 149 1.80 1.28 -16.14
N GLU A 150 2.43 0.42 -16.94
CA GLU A 150 3.81 -0.04 -16.67
C GLU A 150 4.86 1.10 -16.74
N ARG A 151 4.53 2.21 -17.39
CA ARG A 151 5.39 3.37 -17.63
C ARG A 151 4.99 4.61 -16.83
N THR A 152 4.20 4.44 -15.77
CA THR A 152 3.73 5.57 -14.94
C THR A 152 4.92 6.32 -14.36
N ASP A 153 5.02 7.60 -14.68
CA ASP A 153 6.02 8.54 -14.18
C ASP A 153 5.48 9.38 -13.00
N VAL A 154 6.30 10.31 -12.52
CA VAL A 154 5.97 11.20 -11.40
C VAL A 154 4.82 12.14 -11.76
N ASP A 155 4.79 12.67 -12.98
CA ASP A 155 3.76 13.62 -13.43
C ASP A 155 2.39 12.94 -13.50
N GLU A 156 2.35 11.69 -13.97
CA GLU A 156 1.12 10.90 -14.01
C GLU A 156 0.61 10.57 -12.60
N LEU A 157 1.51 10.23 -11.66
CA LEU A 157 1.16 10.04 -10.26
C LEU A 157 0.55 11.31 -9.67
N ILE A 158 1.20 12.47 -9.86
CA ILE A 158 0.72 13.77 -9.38
C ILE A 158 -0.65 14.09 -9.99
N ARG A 159 -0.82 13.89 -11.29
CA ARG A 159 -2.08 14.14 -11.98
C ARG A 159 -3.24 13.34 -11.41
N PHE A 160 -3.05 12.04 -11.17
CA PHE A 160 -4.09 11.18 -10.59
C PHE A 160 -4.39 11.53 -9.14
N ASP A 161 -3.37 11.69 -8.31
CA ASP A 161 -3.54 12.01 -6.89
C ASP A 161 -4.18 13.40 -6.72
N ARG A 162 -3.70 14.42 -7.45
CA ARG A 162 -4.28 15.77 -7.46
C ARG A 162 -5.72 15.77 -7.96
N GLY A 163 -5.98 15.11 -9.08
CA GLY A 163 -7.33 15.00 -9.65
C GLY A 163 -8.30 14.29 -8.70
N TYR A 164 -7.83 13.29 -7.94
CA TYR A 164 -8.65 12.64 -6.91
C TYR A 164 -8.94 13.58 -5.73
N LEU A 165 -7.94 14.25 -5.20
CA LEU A 165 -8.08 15.10 -4.01
C LEU A 165 -8.95 16.33 -4.27
N THR A 166 -8.85 16.95 -5.45
CA THR A 166 -9.67 18.13 -5.83
C THR A 166 -11.14 17.81 -6.07
N ALA A 167 -11.45 16.60 -6.58
CA ALA A 167 -12.83 16.19 -6.91
C ALA A 167 -13.29 14.98 -6.08
N ARG A 168 -12.86 14.90 -4.82
CA ARG A 168 -13.16 13.81 -3.91
C ARG A 168 -14.67 13.73 -3.60
N SER A 169 -15.25 12.55 -3.82
CA SER A 169 -16.66 12.26 -3.55
C SER A 169 -16.87 10.79 -3.22
N LEU A 170 -17.96 10.45 -2.55
CA LEU A 170 -18.34 9.07 -2.24
C LEU A 170 -18.44 8.22 -3.53
N ARG A 171 -19.05 8.77 -4.59
CA ARG A 171 -19.15 8.09 -5.90
C ARG A 171 -17.76 7.73 -6.45
N ARG A 172 -16.80 8.63 -6.31
CA ARG A 172 -15.44 8.42 -6.77
C ARG A 172 -14.72 7.39 -5.91
N ASP A 173 -14.91 7.43 -4.60
CA ASP A 173 -14.38 6.43 -3.67
C ASP A 173 -14.91 5.03 -4.03
N LEU A 174 -16.21 4.88 -4.25
CA LEU A 174 -16.81 3.60 -4.68
C LEU A 174 -16.26 3.13 -6.03
N SER A 175 -16.04 4.04 -6.99
CA SER A 175 -15.41 3.71 -8.27
C SER A 175 -13.99 3.19 -8.11
N VAL A 176 -13.17 3.79 -7.23
CA VAL A 176 -11.82 3.33 -6.93
C VAL A 176 -11.86 1.93 -6.29
N LEU A 177 -12.77 1.71 -5.32
CA LEU A 177 -12.93 0.38 -4.71
C LEU A 177 -13.32 -0.69 -5.71
N ALA A 178 -14.32 -0.42 -6.57
CA ALA A 178 -14.74 -1.37 -7.61
C ALA A 178 -13.58 -1.73 -8.55
N ARG A 179 -12.81 -0.74 -8.99
CA ARG A 179 -11.61 -0.96 -9.80
C ARG A 179 -10.52 -1.74 -9.05
N THR A 180 -10.35 -1.48 -7.75
CA THR A 180 -9.40 -2.23 -6.92
C THR A 180 -9.76 -3.71 -6.90
N VAL A 181 -11.04 -4.04 -6.69
CA VAL A 181 -11.51 -5.45 -6.73
C VAL A 181 -11.20 -6.09 -8.09
N VAL A 182 -11.47 -5.38 -9.19
CA VAL A 182 -11.16 -5.89 -10.54
C VAL A 182 -9.65 -6.08 -10.72
N CYS A 183 -8.81 -5.15 -10.27
CA CYS A 183 -7.35 -5.28 -10.34
C CYS A 183 -6.83 -6.49 -9.55
N VAL A 184 -7.35 -6.69 -8.34
CA VAL A 184 -6.99 -7.84 -7.49
C VAL A 184 -7.45 -9.16 -8.14
N ALA A 185 -8.70 -9.23 -8.64
CA ALA A 185 -9.25 -10.43 -9.29
C ALA A 185 -8.49 -10.82 -10.57
N ARG A 186 -7.98 -9.84 -11.32
CA ARG A 186 -7.14 -10.07 -12.51
C ARG A 186 -5.70 -10.47 -12.19
N GLY A 187 -5.32 -10.51 -10.92
CA GLY A 187 -3.94 -10.79 -10.52
C GLY A 187 -2.93 -9.78 -11.10
N ALA A 188 -3.35 -8.52 -11.22
CA ALA A 188 -2.51 -7.43 -11.75
C ALA A 188 -1.44 -6.96 -10.75
N GLY A 189 -1.22 -7.71 -9.66
CA GLY A 189 -0.12 -7.50 -8.72
C GLY A 189 1.24 -7.78 -9.38
N ARG A 190 2.28 -7.08 -8.92
CA ARG A 190 3.67 -7.22 -9.41
C ARG A 190 4.39 -8.38 -8.76
#